data_dfc9bead690b7d912cc9c696e3eab820
#
_entry.id   dfc9bead690b7d912cc9c696e3eab820
#
_cell.length_a   1.000
_cell.length_b   1.000
_cell.length_c   1.000
_cell.angle_alpha   90.00
_cell.angle_beta   90.00
_cell.angle_gamma   90.00
#
_symmetry.space_group_name_H-M   'P 1'
#
loop_
_entity.id
_entity.type
_entity.pdbx_description
1 polymer ?
#
loop_
_entity_poly.entity_id
_entity_poly.type
_entity_poly.pdbx_seq_one_letter_code
_entity_poly.pdbx_strand_id
1 'polypeptide(L)'
;DAAPYDEYPAKCTGNDRFDAHPQQNDWYETVKLNYGVDYCDAGGRSYHYNPVPSTWKKMTDILLFWAAKGVDGFRCDMAEMVPHEFWAYATQQVKALYPETIFIGEVYDPGRYRMYVESGFDYLYDKVGMYDCIRGVICDQRPASSITREWQQVDDIRDHMLYFLENHDEQRIASGFFAGNAWKGVPGMIVSALLQQNPVMVYAGQEFGERGMDKEGFSG
;
A
#
# COMPACT_ATOMS: atom_id res chain seq x y z
N ASP A 1 -12.00 21.34 -24.19
CA ASP A 1 -10.53 21.21 -24.10
C ASP A 1 -10.08 22.04 -22.91
N ALA A 2 -9.60 21.38 -21.85
CA ALA A 2 -8.95 22.07 -20.76
C ALA A 2 -7.67 22.71 -21.28
N ALA A 3 -7.40 23.96 -20.89
CA ALA A 3 -6.12 24.60 -21.18
C ALA A 3 -5.00 23.71 -20.61
N PRO A 4 -3.88 23.55 -21.34
CA PRO A 4 -2.76 22.78 -20.83
C PRO A 4 -2.29 23.38 -19.51
N TYR A 5 -2.16 22.53 -18.49
CA TYR A 5 -1.60 22.93 -17.21
C TYR A 5 -0.10 23.14 -17.36
N ASP A 6 0.37 24.30 -16.95
CA ASP A 6 1.79 24.66 -16.98
C ASP A 6 2.17 25.19 -15.59
N GLU A 7 3.10 24.50 -14.94
CA GLU A 7 3.53 24.84 -13.59
C GLU A 7 4.98 25.31 -13.57
N TYR A 8 5.19 26.52 -13.10
CA TYR A 8 6.52 27.06 -12.93
C TYR A 8 6.70 27.66 -11.51
N PRO A 9 7.75 27.26 -10.78
CA PRO A 9 8.70 26.19 -11.12
C PRO A 9 8.01 24.82 -11.09
N ALA A 10 8.47 23.91 -11.95
CA ALA A 10 7.92 22.56 -12.03
C ALA A 10 8.09 21.82 -10.71
N LYS A 11 7.04 21.06 -10.30
CA LYS A 11 7.07 20.15 -9.16
C LYS A 11 7.30 18.73 -9.61
N CYS A 12 7.84 17.91 -8.73
CA CYS A 12 7.77 16.48 -8.88
C CYS A 12 6.45 15.97 -8.29
N THR A 13 5.64 15.29 -9.08
CA THR A 13 4.40 14.67 -8.61
C THR A 13 4.68 13.44 -7.74
N GLY A 14 3.69 12.99 -6.97
CA GLY A 14 3.82 11.82 -6.12
C GLY A 14 4.25 10.55 -6.88
N ASN A 15 3.85 10.41 -8.16
CA ASN A 15 4.22 9.30 -9.03
C ASN A 15 5.49 9.51 -9.87
N ASP A 16 6.41 10.38 -9.41
CA ASP A 16 7.73 10.60 -10.02
C ASP A 16 7.70 11.23 -11.43
N ARG A 17 6.74 12.12 -11.71
CA ARG A 17 6.75 12.94 -12.90
C ARG A 17 7.50 14.25 -12.62
N PHE A 18 8.58 14.51 -13.40
CA PHE A 18 9.54 15.58 -13.15
C PHE A 18 9.51 16.65 -14.26
N ASP A 19 8.33 17.06 -14.69
CA ASP A 19 8.21 18.13 -15.70
C ASP A 19 7.07 19.10 -15.39
N ALA A 20 7.03 20.23 -16.11
CA ALA A 20 6.05 21.27 -15.91
C ALA A 20 4.67 20.96 -16.54
N HIS A 21 4.57 19.87 -17.30
CA HIS A 21 3.36 19.49 -18.03
C HIS A 21 2.88 18.08 -17.63
N PRO A 22 2.43 17.87 -16.39
CA PRO A 22 1.91 16.59 -15.95
C PRO A 22 0.65 16.22 -16.76
N GLN A 23 0.50 14.94 -17.03
CA GLN A 23 -0.68 14.41 -17.72
C GLN A 23 -1.81 14.18 -16.72
N GLN A 24 -3.04 13.97 -17.22
CA GLN A 24 -4.21 13.74 -16.39
C GLN A 24 -4.05 12.52 -15.43
N ASN A 25 -3.27 11.51 -15.82
CA ASN A 25 -3.00 10.32 -15.01
C ASN A 25 -1.77 10.47 -14.10
N ASP A 26 -1.07 11.58 -14.18
CA ASP A 26 -0.04 11.90 -13.20
C ASP A 26 -0.71 12.48 -11.94
N TRP A 27 -0.11 12.22 -10.80
CA TRP A 27 -0.65 12.70 -9.51
C TRP A 27 -0.31 14.18 -9.32
N TYR A 28 -0.77 15.04 -10.25
CA TYR A 28 -0.43 16.44 -10.32
C TYR A 28 -0.93 17.27 -9.10
N GLU A 29 -1.92 16.76 -8.38
CA GLU A 29 -2.43 17.35 -7.13
C GLU A 29 -1.51 17.05 -5.94
N THR A 30 -0.54 16.17 -6.10
CA THR A 30 0.43 15.80 -5.07
C THR A 30 1.80 16.42 -5.32
N VAL A 31 2.60 16.52 -4.26
CA VAL A 31 4.00 16.93 -4.34
C VAL A 31 4.85 15.88 -3.66
N LYS A 32 5.83 15.33 -4.41
CA LYS A 32 6.77 14.40 -3.82
C LYS A 32 7.70 15.12 -2.85
N LEU A 33 7.70 14.65 -1.61
CA LEU A 33 8.61 15.17 -0.61
C LEU A 33 10.04 14.64 -0.83
N ASN A 34 11.02 15.48 -0.56
CA ASN A 34 12.42 15.08 -0.68
C ASN A 34 12.86 14.25 0.53
N TYR A 35 12.93 12.94 0.33
CA TYR A 35 13.48 11.99 1.30
C TYR A 35 14.98 11.74 1.14
N GLY A 36 15.70 12.57 0.40
CA GLY A 36 17.14 12.42 0.17
C GLY A 36 17.47 11.53 -1.02
N VAL A 37 16.53 11.36 -1.95
CA VAL A 37 16.76 10.68 -3.22
C VAL A 37 16.86 11.71 -4.33
N ASP A 38 17.99 11.75 -5.03
CA ASP A 38 18.17 12.58 -6.21
C ASP A 38 17.91 11.72 -7.46
N TYR A 39 16.93 12.14 -8.24
CA TYR A 39 16.53 11.47 -9.48
C TYR A 39 17.17 12.10 -10.73
N CYS A 40 17.94 13.19 -10.55
CA CYS A 40 18.50 13.99 -11.63
C CYS A 40 19.94 13.60 -11.97
N ASP A 41 20.55 12.71 -11.19
CA ASP A 41 21.93 12.28 -11.42
C ASP A 41 22.10 11.52 -12.73
N ALA A 42 23.23 11.75 -13.39
CA ALA A 42 23.61 10.99 -14.56
C ALA A 42 23.70 9.49 -14.24
N GLY A 43 22.83 8.71 -14.86
CA GLY A 43 22.76 7.25 -14.61
C GLY A 43 21.66 6.81 -13.64
N GLY A 44 20.79 7.71 -13.18
CA GLY A 44 19.59 7.34 -12.43
C GLY A 44 19.42 8.03 -11.08
N ARG A 45 19.50 7.27 -10.00
CA ARG A 45 19.22 7.75 -8.66
C ARG A 45 20.47 7.74 -7.79
N SER A 46 20.66 8.79 -6.99
CA SER A 46 21.62 8.80 -5.87
C SER A 46 20.89 8.99 -4.55
N TYR A 47 21.54 8.59 -3.46
CA TYR A 47 20.95 8.53 -2.13
C TYR A 47 21.77 9.40 -1.17
N HIS A 48 21.13 10.35 -0.50
CA HIS A 48 21.75 11.34 0.35
C HIS A 48 21.13 11.28 1.75
N TYR A 49 21.51 10.27 2.53
CA TYR A 49 20.95 10.00 3.87
C TYR A 49 21.88 10.41 5.01
N ASN A 50 23.07 10.94 4.69
CA ASN A 50 24.00 11.46 5.68
C ASN A 50 24.45 12.90 5.28
N PRO A 51 24.07 13.93 6.07
CA PRO A 51 23.25 13.84 7.29
C PRO A 51 21.81 13.43 7.02
N VAL A 52 21.14 12.87 8.05
CA VAL A 52 19.75 12.46 7.95
C VAL A 52 18.87 13.61 7.45
N PRO A 53 18.10 13.43 6.37
CA PRO A 53 17.27 14.47 5.78
C PRO A 53 16.29 15.10 6.77
N SER A 54 16.06 16.41 6.65
CA SER A 54 15.11 17.09 7.54
C SER A 54 13.68 16.58 7.39
N THR A 55 13.33 16.09 6.20
CA THR A 55 12.03 15.44 5.94
C THR A 55 11.83 14.22 6.83
N TRP A 56 12.85 13.37 7.00
CA TRP A 56 12.76 12.20 7.87
C TRP A 56 12.42 12.57 9.31
N LYS A 57 13.10 13.59 9.84
CA LYS A 57 12.86 14.07 11.20
C LYS A 57 11.43 14.58 11.37
N LYS A 58 10.96 15.44 10.43
CA LYS A 58 9.63 16.02 10.46
C LYS A 58 8.52 14.96 10.34
N MET A 59 8.70 14.00 9.43
CA MET A 59 7.72 12.92 9.25
C MET A 59 7.70 11.98 10.45
N THR A 60 8.86 11.70 11.05
CA THR A 60 8.93 10.93 12.30
C THR A 60 8.27 11.68 13.46
N ASP A 61 8.47 12.99 13.57
CA ASP A 61 7.80 13.83 14.57
C ASP A 61 6.27 13.78 14.46
N ILE A 62 5.74 13.71 13.22
CA ILE A 62 4.30 13.52 12.96
C ILE A 62 3.82 12.17 13.48
N LEU A 63 4.55 11.10 13.19
CA LEU A 63 4.22 9.77 13.68
C LEU A 63 4.24 9.72 15.22
N LEU A 64 5.28 10.28 15.83
CA LEU A 64 5.40 10.39 17.31
C LEU A 64 4.27 11.21 17.92
N PHE A 65 3.88 12.32 17.26
CA PHE A 65 2.75 13.14 17.72
C PHE A 65 1.46 12.32 17.81
N TRP A 66 1.14 11.55 16.79
CA TRP A 66 -0.07 10.74 16.77
C TRP A 66 0.03 9.51 17.69
N ALA A 67 1.18 8.86 17.77
CA ALA A 67 1.42 7.77 18.71
C ALA A 67 1.21 8.25 20.16
N ALA A 68 1.67 9.46 20.50
CA ALA A 68 1.43 10.08 21.80
C ALA A 68 -0.06 10.39 22.09
N LYS A 69 -0.93 10.41 21.06
CA LYS A 69 -2.38 10.52 21.20
C LYS A 69 -3.07 9.18 21.44
N GLY A 70 -2.32 8.08 21.39
CA GLY A 70 -2.83 6.74 21.67
C GLY A 70 -3.45 6.05 20.46
N VAL A 71 -3.00 6.36 19.23
CA VAL A 71 -3.36 5.54 18.09
C VAL A 71 -2.67 4.18 18.17
N ASP A 72 -3.35 3.12 17.77
CA ASP A 72 -2.82 1.76 17.85
C ASP A 72 -1.80 1.47 16.73
N GLY A 73 -1.84 2.22 15.63
CA GLY A 73 -0.92 2.02 14.51
C GLY A 73 -1.14 2.98 13.37
N PHE A 74 -0.38 2.74 12.30
CA PHE A 74 -0.37 3.55 11.07
C PHE A 74 -0.52 2.66 9.84
N ARG A 75 -1.47 2.96 8.98
CA ARG A 75 -1.47 2.48 7.60
C ARG A 75 -0.68 3.47 6.75
N CYS A 76 0.35 2.99 6.10
CA CYS A 76 1.29 3.79 5.32
C CYS A 76 0.97 3.63 3.84
N ASP A 77 0.35 4.68 3.30
CA ASP A 77 -0.03 4.78 1.89
C ASP A 77 1.19 4.74 1.00
N MET A 78 1.14 3.95 -0.09
CA MET A 78 2.21 3.84 -1.08
C MET A 78 3.62 3.78 -0.44
N ALA A 79 3.76 2.95 0.59
CA ALA A 79 5.00 2.88 1.38
C ALA A 79 6.24 2.61 0.53
N GLU A 80 6.09 1.87 -0.58
CA GLU A 80 7.20 1.56 -1.49
C GLU A 80 7.73 2.76 -2.29
N MET A 81 7.00 3.86 -2.35
CA MET A 81 7.45 5.11 -2.98
C MET A 81 8.29 5.98 -2.04
N VAL A 82 8.43 5.58 -0.79
CA VAL A 82 9.29 6.20 0.22
C VAL A 82 10.46 5.26 0.51
N PRO A 83 11.69 5.77 0.65
CA PRO A 83 12.85 4.91 0.92
C PRO A 83 12.65 4.01 2.14
N HIS A 84 12.97 2.72 2.00
CA HIS A 84 12.83 1.78 3.11
C HIS A 84 13.73 2.14 4.30
N GLU A 85 14.84 2.83 4.05
CA GLU A 85 15.74 3.33 5.09
C GLU A 85 15.06 4.40 5.96
N PHE A 86 14.18 5.24 5.38
CA PHE A 86 13.33 6.14 6.16
C PHE A 86 12.40 5.35 7.07
N TRP A 87 11.76 4.31 6.55
CA TRP A 87 10.86 3.48 7.36
C TRP A 87 11.61 2.81 8.51
N ALA A 88 12.80 2.25 8.25
CA ALA A 88 13.64 1.69 9.31
C ALA A 88 13.99 2.73 10.39
N TYR A 89 14.33 3.95 9.98
CA TYR A 89 14.60 5.07 10.89
C TYR A 89 13.37 5.45 11.71
N ALA A 90 12.20 5.61 11.08
CA ALA A 90 10.99 6.10 11.73
C ALA A 90 10.36 5.04 12.64
N THR A 91 10.20 3.80 12.17
CA THR A 91 9.63 2.70 12.96
C THR A 91 10.44 2.42 14.21
N GLN A 92 11.77 2.43 14.09
CA GLN A 92 12.67 2.26 15.24
C GLN A 92 12.41 3.31 16.33
N GLN A 93 12.28 4.59 15.94
CA GLN A 93 12.07 5.67 16.91
C GLN A 93 10.68 5.63 17.53
N VAL A 94 9.65 5.36 16.73
CA VAL A 94 8.28 5.25 17.24
C VAL A 94 8.17 4.06 18.19
N LYS A 95 8.63 2.87 17.80
CA LYS A 95 8.55 1.66 18.62
C LYS A 95 9.44 1.71 19.88
N ALA A 96 10.49 2.53 19.87
CA ALA A 96 11.30 2.75 21.09
C ALA A 96 10.51 3.45 22.21
N LEU A 97 9.52 4.30 21.88
CA LEU A 97 8.68 5.01 22.84
C LEU A 97 7.29 4.38 22.97
N TYR A 98 6.78 3.80 21.90
CA TYR A 98 5.45 3.21 21.79
C TYR A 98 5.57 1.81 21.15
N PRO A 99 6.04 0.80 21.92
CA PRO A 99 6.42 -0.52 21.37
C PRO A 99 5.24 -1.29 20.76
N GLU A 100 4.01 -1.00 21.19
CA GLU A 100 2.79 -1.66 20.70
C GLU A 100 2.25 -1.05 19.40
N THR A 101 2.87 0.05 18.90
CA THR A 101 2.39 0.70 17.68
C THR A 101 2.64 -0.19 16.46
N ILE A 102 1.57 -0.49 15.72
CA ILE A 102 1.59 -1.34 14.54
C ILE A 102 1.80 -0.49 13.28
N PHE A 103 2.63 -0.98 12.35
CA PHE A 103 2.82 -0.40 11.03
C PHE A 103 2.30 -1.35 9.95
N ILE A 104 1.36 -0.87 9.13
CA ILE A 104 0.81 -1.59 7.99
C ILE A 104 1.23 -0.86 6.72
N GLY A 105 1.96 -1.53 5.84
CA GLY A 105 2.49 -0.94 4.61
C GLY A 105 1.71 -1.37 3.37
N GLU A 106 1.48 -0.40 2.49
CA GLU A 106 1.03 -0.67 1.13
C GLU A 106 2.25 -0.78 0.23
N VAL A 107 2.57 -2.01 -0.16
CA VAL A 107 3.70 -2.35 -1.04
C VAL A 107 3.17 -3.27 -2.13
N TYR A 108 3.34 -2.90 -3.40
CA TYR A 108 2.80 -3.65 -4.53
C TYR A 108 3.84 -4.54 -5.23
N ASP A 109 5.13 -4.31 -5.00
CA ASP A 109 6.17 -5.18 -5.52
C ASP A 109 6.49 -6.33 -4.53
N PRO A 110 6.08 -7.59 -4.82
CA PRO A 110 6.37 -8.73 -3.95
C PRO A 110 7.87 -8.96 -3.75
N GLY A 111 8.70 -8.56 -4.71
CA GLY A 111 10.16 -8.65 -4.61
C GLY A 111 10.74 -7.75 -3.52
N ARG A 112 9.98 -6.75 -3.06
CA ARG A 112 10.38 -5.79 -2.04
C ARG A 112 9.77 -6.06 -0.66
N TYR A 113 8.84 -7.00 -0.52
CA TYR A 113 8.16 -7.26 0.75
C TYR A 113 9.14 -7.46 1.91
N ARG A 114 10.15 -8.30 1.75
CA ARG A 114 11.12 -8.62 2.81
C ARG A 114 11.86 -7.37 3.30
N MET A 115 12.24 -6.51 2.39
CA MET A 115 12.90 -5.24 2.68
C MET A 115 12.05 -4.33 3.58
N TYR A 116 10.74 -4.26 3.33
CA TYR A 116 9.83 -3.46 4.15
C TYR A 116 9.51 -4.11 5.48
N VAL A 117 9.40 -5.44 5.54
CA VAL A 117 9.31 -6.17 6.82
C VAL A 117 10.57 -5.90 7.68
N GLU A 118 11.75 -6.01 7.10
CA GLU A 118 13.02 -5.70 7.77
C GLU A 118 13.11 -4.22 8.21
N SER A 119 12.42 -3.32 7.53
CA SER A 119 12.31 -1.90 7.90
C SER A 119 11.33 -1.63 9.04
N GLY A 120 10.71 -2.67 9.63
CA GLY A 120 9.90 -2.56 10.84
C GLY A 120 8.40 -2.53 10.60
N PHE A 121 7.91 -2.81 9.40
CA PHE A 121 6.49 -3.04 9.16
C PHE A 121 6.04 -4.36 9.80
N ASP A 122 4.96 -4.29 10.53
CA ASP A 122 4.35 -5.47 11.16
C ASP A 122 3.55 -6.26 10.14
N TYR A 123 2.85 -5.54 9.23
CA TYR A 123 2.05 -6.16 8.17
C TYR A 123 2.20 -5.41 6.85
N LEU A 124 2.12 -6.16 5.75
CA LEU A 124 2.05 -5.63 4.39
C LEU A 124 0.79 -6.16 3.69
N TYR A 125 0.17 -5.33 2.87
CA TYR A 125 -0.90 -5.78 1.97
C TYR A 125 -0.35 -6.79 0.98
N ASP A 126 -0.92 -7.99 0.94
CA ASP A 126 -0.62 -8.96 -0.13
C ASP A 126 -1.60 -8.75 -1.30
N LYS A 127 -1.45 -7.60 -1.95
CA LYS A 127 -2.32 -7.20 -3.07
C LYS A 127 -1.99 -7.97 -4.34
N VAL A 128 -0.75 -7.91 -4.80
CA VAL A 128 -0.33 -8.49 -6.08
C VAL A 128 -0.22 -10.02 -6.01
N GLY A 129 0.09 -10.56 -4.83
CA GLY A 129 0.11 -12.00 -4.61
C GLY A 129 -1.30 -12.55 -4.35
N MET A 130 -1.70 -12.60 -3.08
CA MET A 130 -2.90 -13.30 -2.64
C MET A 130 -4.21 -12.65 -3.10
N TYR A 131 -4.34 -11.31 -3.00
CA TYR A 131 -5.57 -10.64 -3.43
C TYR A 131 -5.86 -10.88 -4.91
N ASP A 132 -4.90 -10.60 -5.80
CA ASP A 132 -5.09 -10.78 -7.25
C ASP A 132 -5.32 -12.25 -7.61
N CYS A 133 -4.71 -13.16 -6.87
CA CYS A 133 -4.93 -14.60 -7.05
C CYS A 133 -6.36 -15.00 -6.68
N ILE A 134 -6.83 -14.63 -5.48
CA ILE A 134 -8.17 -14.99 -5.01
C ILE A 134 -9.22 -14.34 -5.91
N ARG A 135 -9.04 -13.07 -6.30
CA ARG A 135 -9.91 -12.38 -7.25
C ARG A 135 -10.00 -13.15 -8.57
N GLY A 136 -8.84 -13.57 -9.10
CA GLY A 136 -8.80 -14.37 -10.33
C GLY A 136 -9.53 -15.70 -10.21
N VAL A 137 -9.45 -16.36 -9.05
CA VAL A 137 -10.18 -17.60 -8.78
C VAL A 137 -11.69 -17.36 -8.67
N ILE A 138 -12.11 -16.31 -7.96
CA ILE A 138 -13.52 -15.94 -7.82
C ILE A 138 -14.16 -15.60 -9.18
N CYS A 139 -13.37 -15.00 -10.09
CA CYS A 139 -13.81 -14.60 -11.43
C CYS A 139 -13.60 -15.69 -12.49
N ASP A 140 -13.29 -16.91 -12.12
CA ASP A 140 -13.04 -18.05 -13.03
C ASP A 140 -11.87 -17.83 -14.03
N GLN A 141 -10.93 -16.95 -13.68
CA GLN A 141 -9.75 -16.61 -14.49
C GLN A 141 -8.50 -17.41 -14.11
N ARG A 142 -8.48 -17.98 -12.89
CA ARG A 142 -7.37 -18.79 -12.36
C ARG A 142 -7.89 -20.03 -11.66
N PRO A 143 -7.14 -21.15 -11.69
CA PRO A 143 -7.49 -22.35 -10.93
C PRO A 143 -7.23 -22.10 -9.43
N ALA A 144 -8.03 -22.71 -8.56
CA ALA A 144 -7.87 -22.59 -7.12
C ALA A 144 -6.49 -23.08 -6.61
N SER A 145 -5.84 -24.00 -7.33
CA SER A 145 -4.47 -24.44 -7.02
C SER A 145 -3.42 -23.31 -7.06
N SER A 146 -3.74 -22.19 -7.71
CA SER A 146 -2.86 -21.00 -7.72
C SER A 146 -2.67 -20.41 -6.33
N ILE A 147 -3.66 -20.54 -5.44
CA ILE A 147 -3.61 -20.00 -4.07
C ILE A 147 -2.43 -20.59 -3.29
N THR A 148 -2.19 -21.89 -3.41
CA THR A 148 -1.07 -22.55 -2.74
C THR A 148 0.26 -21.98 -3.20
N ARG A 149 0.39 -21.68 -4.49
CA ARG A 149 1.62 -21.11 -5.03
C ARG A 149 1.90 -19.72 -4.47
N GLU A 150 0.89 -18.84 -4.48
CA GLU A 150 1.07 -17.47 -3.94
C GLU A 150 1.39 -17.52 -2.44
N TRP A 151 0.73 -18.38 -1.68
CA TRP A 151 1.02 -18.58 -0.26
C TRP A 151 2.46 -19.03 -0.01
N GLN A 152 2.98 -19.96 -0.82
CA GLN A 152 4.35 -20.46 -0.71
C GLN A 152 5.41 -19.41 -1.03
N GLN A 153 5.10 -18.43 -1.89
CA GLN A 153 6.05 -17.38 -2.25
C GLN A 153 6.42 -16.46 -1.09
N VAL A 154 5.57 -16.36 -0.09
CA VAL A 154 5.76 -15.52 1.10
C VAL A 154 5.91 -16.34 2.38
N ASP A 155 6.22 -17.64 2.29
CA ASP A 155 6.24 -18.57 3.42
C ASP A 155 7.15 -18.10 4.57
N ASP A 156 8.31 -17.52 4.25
CA ASP A 156 9.27 -16.99 5.22
C ASP A 156 8.83 -15.69 5.91
N ILE A 157 7.90 -14.94 5.30
CA ILE A 157 7.34 -13.68 5.82
C ILE A 157 5.83 -13.73 5.99
N ARG A 158 5.24 -14.91 5.89
CA ARG A 158 3.78 -15.09 5.91
C ARG A 158 3.11 -14.44 7.13
N ASP A 159 3.78 -14.42 8.27
CA ASP A 159 3.26 -13.84 9.51
C ASP A 159 3.15 -12.31 9.45
N HIS A 160 3.69 -11.69 8.40
CA HIS A 160 3.62 -10.27 8.10
C HIS A 160 2.64 -9.91 6.97
N MET A 161 1.94 -10.88 6.38
CA MET A 161 1.04 -10.60 5.26
C MET A 161 -0.38 -10.32 5.74
N LEU A 162 -0.98 -9.22 5.30
CA LEU A 162 -2.37 -8.86 5.56
C LEU A 162 -3.21 -9.15 4.33
N TYR A 163 -4.22 -10.00 4.49
CA TYR A 163 -5.14 -10.37 3.42
C TYR A 163 -6.43 -9.57 3.47
N PHE A 164 -7.02 -9.38 2.31
CA PHE A 164 -8.28 -8.66 2.12
C PHE A 164 -8.91 -9.03 0.77
N LEU A 165 -10.18 -8.72 0.59
CA LEU A 165 -10.88 -8.84 -0.70
C LEU A 165 -11.44 -7.51 -1.19
N GLU A 166 -11.59 -6.53 -0.32
CA GLU A 166 -12.04 -5.17 -0.64
C GLU A 166 -11.21 -4.15 0.13
N ASN A 167 -10.97 -3.01 -0.48
CA ASN A 167 -10.49 -1.79 0.16
C ASN A 167 -11.02 -0.58 -0.62
N HIS A 168 -10.56 0.62 -0.29
CA HIS A 168 -11.01 1.85 -0.94
C HIS A 168 -10.47 2.05 -2.37
N ASP A 169 -9.46 1.28 -2.79
CA ASP A 169 -8.84 1.36 -4.12
C ASP A 169 -9.28 0.21 -5.05
N GLU A 170 -9.92 -0.82 -4.50
CA GLU A 170 -10.30 -2.00 -5.26
C GLU A 170 -11.81 -2.10 -5.46
N GLN A 171 -12.20 -2.80 -6.52
CA GLN A 171 -13.60 -3.05 -6.81
C GLN A 171 -14.26 -3.84 -5.68
N ARG A 172 -15.51 -3.49 -5.36
CA ARG A 172 -16.35 -4.29 -4.48
C ARG A 172 -16.62 -5.67 -5.07
N ILE A 173 -16.67 -6.70 -4.25
CA ILE A 173 -16.96 -8.08 -4.70
C ILE A 173 -18.31 -8.14 -5.42
N ALA A 174 -19.31 -7.43 -4.90
CA ALA A 174 -20.65 -7.39 -5.50
C ALA A 174 -20.76 -6.54 -6.77
N SER A 175 -19.72 -5.77 -7.11
CA SER A 175 -19.65 -4.99 -8.35
C SER A 175 -19.63 -5.91 -9.58
N GLY A 176 -20.29 -5.46 -10.67
CA GLY A 176 -20.19 -6.12 -11.97
C GLY A 176 -18.79 -6.15 -12.58
N PHE A 177 -17.87 -5.33 -12.04
CA PHE A 177 -16.45 -5.28 -12.44
C PHE A 177 -15.55 -6.22 -11.63
N PHE A 178 -16.11 -6.93 -10.63
CA PHE A 178 -15.44 -7.99 -9.91
C PHE A 178 -16.26 -9.28 -10.08
N ALA A 179 -17.08 -9.67 -9.12
CA ALA A 179 -17.81 -10.94 -9.16
C ALA A 179 -19.31 -10.81 -9.46
N GLY A 180 -19.84 -9.59 -9.42
CA GLY A 180 -21.28 -9.31 -9.64
C GLY A 180 -22.21 -9.85 -8.55
N ASN A 181 -21.67 -10.53 -7.55
CA ASN A 181 -22.42 -11.15 -6.46
C ASN A 181 -21.50 -11.31 -5.23
N ALA A 182 -21.90 -10.73 -4.11
CA ALA A 182 -21.14 -10.76 -2.86
C ALA A 182 -20.89 -12.19 -2.35
N TRP A 183 -21.84 -13.11 -2.53
CA TRP A 183 -21.71 -14.50 -2.08
C TRP A 183 -20.58 -15.26 -2.74
N LYS A 184 -20.17 -14.87 -3.95
CA LYS A 184 -19.00 -15.44 -4.61
C LYS A 184 -17.69 -15.14 -3.87
N GLY A 185 -17.66 -14.09 -3.08
CA GLY A 185 -16.49 -13.72 -2.27
C GLY A 185 -16.34 -14.53 -0.99
N VAL A 186 -17.41 -15.22 -0.53
CA VAL A 186 -17.39 -15.93 0.75
C VAL A 186 -16.27 -16.98 0.84
N PRO A 187 -16.08 -17.88 -0.15
CA PRO A 187 -14.95 -18.81 -0.11
C PRO A 187 -13.59 -18.12 -0.05
N GLY A 188 -13.43 -17.02 -0.82
CA GLY A 188 -12.20 -16.23 -0.81
C GLY A 188 -11.94 -15.58 0.56
N MET A 189 -12.99 -15.05 1.21
CA MET A 189 -12.90 -14.48 2.53
C MET A 189 -12.54 -15.54 3.59
N ILE A 190 -13.09 -16.75 3.48
CA ILE A 190 -12.73 -17.89 4.34
C ILE A 190 -11.25 -18.22 4.19
N VAL A 191 -10.75 -18.28 2.96
CA VAL A 191 -9.31 -18.51 2.71
C VAL A 191 -8.49 -17.38 3.32
N SER A 192 -8.84 -16.13 3.07
CA SER A 192 -8.11 -14.97 3.60
C SER A 192 -8.06 -14.95 5.13
N ALA A 193 -9.15 -15.37 5.79
CA ALA A 193 -9.25 -15.32 7.24
C ALA A 193 -8.66 -16.55 7.96
N LEU A 194 -8.59 -17.71 7.30
CA LEU A 194 -8.28 -18.98 7.96
C LEU A 194 -7.00 -19.65 7.45
N LEU A 195 -6.41 -19.15 6.37
CA LEU A 195 -5.18 -19.74 5.82
C LEU A 195 -3.99 -19.54 6.78
N GLN A 196 -4.02 -18.49 7.56
CA GLN A 196 -3.02 -18.14 8.59
C GLN A 196 -3.68 -17.38 9.75
N GLN A 197 -2.90 -17.02 10.78
CA GLN A 197 -3.42 -16.37 11.99
C GLN A 197 -3.25 -14.84 11.96
N ASN A 198 -2.96 -14.27 10.82
CA ASN A 198 -2.74 -12.83 10.67
C ASN A 198 -4.05 -12.05 10.66
N PRO A 199 -3.99 -10.75 10.90
CA PRO A 199 -5.13 -9.88 10.68
C PRO A 199 -5.62 -9.98 9.23
N VAL A 200 -6.94 -9.90 9.08
CA VAL A 200 -7.59 -9.76 7.78
C VAL A 200 -8.37 -8.45 7.77
N MET A 201 -8.29 -7.73 6.68
CA MET A 201 -9.04 -6.49 6.54
C MET A 201 -10.42 -6.77 5.93
N VAL A 202 -11.46 -6.23 6.57
CA VAL A 202 -12.82 -6.19 6.05
C VAL A 202 -13.17 -4.74 5.77
N TYR A 203 -13.49 -4.42 4.53
CA TYR A 203 -13.87 -3.07 4.16
C TYR A 203 -15.34 -2.81 4.53
N ALA A 204 -15.62 -1.63 5.09
CA ALA A 204 -16.97 -1.27 5.55
C ALA A 204 -18.02 -1.49 4.46
N GLY A 205 -19.10 -2.22 4.77
CA GLY A 205 -20.15 -2.60 3.84
C GLY A 205 -19.92 -3.91 3.08
N GLN A 206 -18.73 -4.50 3.16
CA GLN A 206 -18.45 -5.81 2.55
C GLN A 206 -19.42 -6.89 3.05
N GLU A 207 -19.71 -6.88 4.34
CA GLU A 207 -20.63 -7.81 5.01
C GLU A 207 -22.08 -7.69 4.53
N PHE A 208 -22.44 -6.55 3.94
CA PHE A 208 -23.78 -6.31 3.35
C PHE A 208 -23.81 -6.49 1.84
N GLY A 209 -22.67 -6.77 1.22
CA GLY A 209 -22.56 -6.90 -0.22
C GLY A 209 -22.68 -5.57 -0.96
N GLU A 210 -22.07 -4.51 -0.41
CA GLU A 210 -22.01 -3.19 -1.05
C GLU A 210 -21.40 -3.30 -2.46
N ARG A 211 -21.98 -2.61 -3.43
CA ARG A 211 -21.60 -2.71 -4.84
C ARG A 211 -20.59 -1.67 -5.30
N GLY A 212 -20.47 -0.57 -4.54
CA GLY A 212 -19.73 0.60 -5.02
C GLY A 212 -20.49 1.34 -6.13
N MET A 213 -19.95 2.46 -6.58
CA MET A 213 -20.64 3.36 -7.50
C MET A 213 -20.23 3.23 -8.96
N ASP A 214 -18.99 2.87 -9.24
CA ASP A 214 -18.45 2.90 -10.59
C ASP A 214 -17.43 1.77 -10.89
N LYS A 215 -16.93 1.81 -12.12
CA LYS A 215 -15.95 0.82 -12.61
C LYS A 215 -14.57 0.95 -11.97
N GLU A 216 -14.27 2.06 -11.32
CA GLU A 216 -12.95 2.32 -10.71
C GLU A 216 -12.88 1.81 -9.26
N GLY A 217 -14.00 1.35 -8.72
CA GLY A 217 -14.05 0.77 -7.39
C GLY A 217 -14.23 1.78 -6.28
N PHE A 218 -14.18 3.05 -6.58
CA PHE A 218 -14.42 4.11 -5.62
C PHE A 218 -15.87 4.04 -5.15
N SER A 219 -16.04 3.59 -3.92
CA SER A 219 -17.34 3.67 -3.27
C SER A 219 -17.50 5.08 -2.74
N GLY A 220 -18.31 5.85 -3.37
CA GLY A 220 -18.68 7.17 -2.84
C GLY A 220 -19.36 7.08 -1.48
#